data_2de6d34f70fe5abe544357ce3181aec4
#
_entry.id   2de6d34f70fe5abe544357ce3181aec4
#
_cell.length_a   1.000
_cell.length_b   1.000
_cell.length_c   1.000
_cell.angle_alpha   90.00
_cell.angle_beta   90.00
_cell.angle_gamma   90.00
#
_symmetry.space_group_name_H-M   'P 1'
#
loop_
_entity.id
_entity.type
_entity.pdbx_description
1 polymer ?
#
loop_
_entity_poly.entity_id
_entity_poly.type
_entity_poly.pdbx_seq_one_letter_code
_entity_poly.pdbx_strand_id
1 'polypeptide(L)'
;TLMRKTVALLISFLCCFSLAAQDLYEQYIATYSDAAVAEMYRSGVPASITLAQGLLESGMGRSTLAVQANNHFGIKCHGWTGMKVYHDDDAKDECFRKYESVEDSYKDHSDFLRYKDRYKFLFDLEPTDYKGWCYGLKSAGYATDPSYANKLINIIEKYRLYEFDRPQ
;
A
#
# COMPACT_ATOMS: atom_id res chain seq x y z
N THR A 1 6.69 43.93 -15.51
CA THR A 1 6.83 43.68 -14.05
C THR A 1 5.68 42.89 -13.49
N LEU A 2 4.45 43.06 -14.01
CA LEU A 2 3.25 42.33 -13.56
C LEU A 2 3.30 40.84 -13.94
N MET A 3 3.74 40.50 -15.17
CA MET A 3 3.90 39.15 -15.67
C MET A 3 4.94 38.31 -14.88
N ARG A 4 6.03 38.94 -14.44
CA ARG A 4 7.06 38.27 -13.62
C ARG A 4 6.55 37.90 -12.23
N LYS A 5 5.66 38.72 -11.64
CA LYS A 5 5.06 38.42 -10.31
C LYS A 5 4.04 37.30 -10.37
N THR A 6 3.25 37.18 -11.47
CA THR A 6 2.26 36.10 -11.66
C THR A 6 2.93 34.77 -11.90
N VAL A 7 4.01 34.69 -12.65
CA VAL A 7 4.76 33.45 -12.89
C VAL A 7 5.43 32.96 -11.60
N ALA A 8 6.02 33.89 -10.81
CA ALA A 8 6.62 33.52 -9.52
C ALA A 8 5.59 33.01 -8.51
N LEU A 9 4.36 33.53 -8.50
CA LEU A 9 3.28 33.08 -7.63
C LEU A 9 2.76 31.68 -8.03
N LEU A 10 2.65 31.39 -9.34
CA LEU A 10 2.25 30.09 -9.87
C LEU A 10 3.30 29.00 -9.59
N ILE A 11 4.58 29.31 -9.72
CA ILE A 11 5.67 28.38 -9.41
C ILE A 11 5.72 28.08 -7.90
N SER A 12 5.51 29.10 -7.05
CA SER A 12 5.47 28.92 -5.60
C SER A 12 4.29 28.04 -5.16
N PHE A 13 3.12 28.18 -5.79
CA PHE A 13 1.93 27.38 -5.47
C PHE A 13 2.09 25.91 -5.90
N LEU A 14 2.70 25.66 -7.05
CA LEU A 14 2.99 24.31 -7.54
C LEU A 14 4.03 23.58 -6.66
N CYS A 15 5.03 24.31 -6.15
CA CYS A 15 6.06 23.77 -5.26
C CYS A 15 5.48 23.39 -3.89
N CYS A 16 4.56 24.18 -3.33
CA CYS A 16 3.90 23.87 -2.06
C CYS A 16 3.01 22.63 -2.13
N PHE A 17 2.32 22.40 -3.25
CA PHE A 17 1.49 21.20 -3.43
C PHE A 17 2.33 19.91 -3.51
N SER A 18 3.49 19.97 -4.15
CA SER A 18 4.44 18.88 -4.26
C SER A 18 5.04 18.50 -2.89
N LEU A 19 5.39 19.48 -2.08
CA LEU A 19 5.92 19.29 -0.72
C LEU A 19 4.88 18.69 0.23
N ALA A 20 3.63 19.13 0.17
CA ALA A 20 2.57 18.60 1.02
C ALA A 20 2.23 17.14 0.71
N ALA A 21 2.23 16.74 -0.56
CA ALA A 21 1.98 15.36 -0.96
C ALA A 21 3.14 14.42 -0.55
N GLN A 22 4.38 14.89 -0.66
CA GLN A 22 5.56 14.15 -0.22
C GLN A 22 5.56 13.91 1.28
N ASP A 23 5.14 14.91 2.06
CA ASP A 23 5.00 14.81 3.51
C ASP A 23 3.99 13.71 3.92
N LEU A 24 2.86 13.56 3.24
CA LEU A 24 1.87 12.52 3.53
C LEU A 24 2.39 11.10 3.31
N TYR A 25 3.18 10.88 2.26
CA TYR A 25 3.82 9.58 2.03
C TYR A 25 4.83 9.27 3.14
N GLU A 26 5.67 10.25 3.48
CA GLU A 26 6.68 10.08 4.53
C GLU A 26 6.05 9.86 5.90
N GLN A 27 4.96 10.55 6.22
CA GLN A 27 4.19 10.33 7.44
C GLN A 27 3.62 8.92 7.52
N TYR A 28 3.04 8.41 6.42
CA TYR A 28 2.53 7.04 6.38
C TYR A 28 3.66 6.02 6.61
N ILE A 29 4.78 6.18 5.93
CA ILE A 29 5.94 5.30 6.07
C ILE A 29 6.45 5.33 7.51
N ALA A 30 6.64 6.51 8.10
CA ALA A 30 7.11 6.66 9.48
C ALA A 30 6.15 5.99 10.49
N THR A 31 4.84 6.05 10.22
CA THR A 31 3.82 5.48 11.12
C THR A 31 3.78 3.94 11.06
N TYR A 32 3.94 3.35 9.86
CA TYR A 32 3.64 1.94 9.63
C TYR A 32 4.85 1.07 9.26
N SER A 33 6.07 1.63 9.16
CA SER A 33 7.26 0.86 8.81
C SER A 33 7.55 -0.25 9.82
N ASP A 34 7.41 0.01 11.11
CA ASP A 34 7.66 -1.00 12.15
C ASP A 34 6.67 -2.17 12.04
N ALA A 35 5.38 -1.88 11.75
CA ALA A 35 4.37 -2.91 11.53
C ALA A 35 4.69 -3.75 10.27
N ALA A 36 5.12 -3.10 9.19
CA ALA A 36 5.50 -3.80 7.96
C ALA A 36 6.73 -4.69 8.16
N VAL A 37 7.73 -4.22 8.90
CA VAL A 37 8.94 -5.00 9.23
C VAL A 37 8.58 -6.18 10.14
N ALA A 38 7.74 -5.98 11.17
CA ALA A 38 7.27 -7.06 12.03
C ALA A 38 6.54 -8.15 11.24
N GLU A 39 5.68 -7.76 10.29
CA GLU A 39 4.97 -8.69 9.40
C GLU A 39 5.93 -9.39 8.43
N MET A 40 6.97 -8.74 7.96
CA MET A 40 8.01 -9.39 7.14
C MET A 40 8.68 -10.55 7.90
N TYR A 41 9.07 -10.33 9.15
CA TYR A 41 9.65 -11.40 9.97
C TYR A 41 8.67 -12.52 10.28
N ARG A 42 7.39 -12.19 10.47
CA ARG A 42 6.36 -13.18 10.79
C ARG A 42 5.93 -14.02 9.58
N SER A 43 5.75 -13.37 8.42
CA SER A 43 5.09 -13.97 7.25
C SER A 43 6.01 -14.26 6.08
N GLY A 44 7.13 -13.55 5.97
CA GLY A 44 8.02 -13.58 4.81
C GLY A 44 7.62 -12.64 3.68
N VAL A 45 6.57 -11.81 3.84
CA VAL A 45 6.23 -10.77 2.87
C VAL A 45 7.20 -9.60 3.05
N PRO A 46 7.92 -9.14 2.00
CA PRO A 46 8.84 -8.02 2.14
C PRO A 46 8.17 -6.76 2.68
N ALA A 47 8.82 -6.05 3.59
CA ALA A 47 8.29 -4.84 4.19
C ALA A 47 8.02 -3.75 3.14
N SER A 48 8.87 -3.64 2.12
CA SER A 48 8.68 -2.72 0.99
C SER A 48 7.38 -2.98 0.24
N ILE A 49 7.01 -4.24 0.05
CA ILE A 49 5.77 -4.65 -0.62
C ILE A 49 4.57 -4.25 0.24
N THR A 50 4.58 -4.59 1.52
CA THR A 50 3.50 -4.24 2.44
C THR A 50 3.29 -2.73 2.50
N LEU A 51 4.37 -1.93 2.65
CA LEU A 51 4.29 -0.48 2.68
C LEU A 51 3.79 0.12 1.37
N ALA A 52 4.32 -0.32 0.23
CA ALA A 52 3.91 0.21 -1.07
C ALA A 52 2.44 -0.09 -1.38
N GLN A 53 1.98 -1.30 -1.09
CA GLN A 53 0.56 -1.66 -1.24
C GLN A 53 -0.31 -0.86 -0.27
N GLY A 54 0.07 -0.74 1.00
CA GLY A 54 -0.64 0.06 1.97
C GLY A 54 -0.79 1.53 1.54
N LEU A 55 0.28 2.15 1.08
CA LEU A 55 0.29 3.51 0.54
C LEU A 55 -0.67 3.66 -0.64
N LEU A 56 -0.58 2.76 -1.61
CA LEU A 56 -1.36 2.82 -2.85
C LEU A 56 -2.85 2.56 -2.60
N GLU A 57 -3.16 1.48 -1.89
CA GLU A 57 -4.54 1.01 -1.70
C GLU A 57 -5.33 1.88 -0.71
N SER A 58 -4.67 2.46 0.27
CA SER A 58 -5.33 3.29 1.29
C SER A 58 -5.32 4.79 0.99
N GLY A 59 -4.70 5.22 -0.12
CA GLY A 59 -4.47 6.64 -0.35
C GLY A 59 -3.71 7.28 0.82
N MET A 60 -2.58 6.71 1.22
CA MET A 60 -1.77 7.17 2.35
C MET A 60 -2.53 7.11 3.70
N GLY A 61 -3.40 6.11 3.87
CA GLY A 61 -4.21 5.93 5.06
C GLY A 61 -5.43 6.85 5.17
N ARG A 62 -5.77 7.58 4.10
CA ARG A 62 -6.81 8.62 4.11
C ARG A 62 -8.10 8.23 3.40
N SER A 63 -8.14 7.10 2.71
CA SER A 63 -9.36 6.60 2.07
C SER A 63 -10.47 6.36 3.11
N THR A 64 -11.72 6.44 2.67
CA THR A 64 -12.87 6.14 3.53
C THR A 64 -12.74 4.76 4.18
N LEU A 65 -12.31 3.77 3.42
CA LEU A 65 -12.14 2.39 3.90
C LEU A 65 -11.03 2.28 4.94
N ALA A 66 -9.89 2.96 4.73
CA ALA A 66 -8.81 2.99 5.71
C ALA A 66 -9.24 3.65 7.03
N VAL A 67 -9.96 4.78 6.97
CA VAL A 67 -10.37 5.55 8.15
C VAL A 67 -11.50 4.86 8.90
N GLN A 68 -12.52 4.34 8.22
CA GLN A 68 -13.73 3.78 8.85
C GLN A 68 -13.60 2.30 9.22
N ALA A 69 -12.76 1.56 8.51
CA ALA A 69 -12.63 0.12 8.66
C ALA A 69 -11.22 -0.35 9.04
N ASN A 70 -10.26 0.55 9.20
CA ASN A 70 -8.83 0.21 9.36
C ASN A 70 -8.30 -0.70 8.24
N ASN A 71 -8.98 -0.74 7.11
CA ASN A 71 -8.63 -1.61 5.99
C ASN A 71 -7.74 -0.86 4.99
N HIS A 72 -6.44 -1.01 5.15
CA HIS A 72 -5.43 -0.31 4.37
C HIS A 72 -5.10 -0.97 3.02
N PHE A 73 -5.61 -2.17 2.78
CA PHE A 73 -5.29 -2.94 1.57
C PHE A 73 -6.51 -3.22 0.69
N GLY A 74 -7.68 -2.70 1.05
CA GLY A 74 -8.91 -2.90 0.29
C GLY A 74 -9.33 -4.37 0.22
N ILE A 75 -9.08 -5.16 1.25
CA ILE A 75 -9.40 -6.59 1.23
C ILE A 75 -10.91 -6.78 1.37
N LYS A 76 -11.50 -7.41 0.34
CA LYS A 76 -12.92 -7.79 0.30
C LYS A 76 -13.20 -8.98 1.21
N CYS A 77 -14.46 -9.21 1.54
CA CYS A 77 -14.86 -10.21 2.55
C CYS A 77 -14.40 -11.63 2.22
N HIS A 78 -14.61 -12.14 0.99
CA HIS A 78 -14.21 -13.49 0.59
C HIS A 78 -14.50 -14.58 1.64
N GLY A 79 -15.72 -14.59 2.20
CA GLY A 79 -16.08 -15.51 3.28
C GLY A 79 -15.62 -15.11 4.69
N TRP A 80 -15.15 -13.86 4.85
CA TRP A 80 -14.77 -13.31 6.15
C TRP A 80 -15.91 -13.37 7.17
N THR A 81 -15.63 -13.87 8.36
CA THR A 81 -16.60 -14.01 9.46
C THR A 81 -16.49 -12.89 10.50
N GLY A 82 -15.43 -12.06 10.44
CA GLY A 82 -15.23 -10.90 11.32
C GLY A 82 -16.13 -9.72 10.96
N MET A 83 -15.82 -8.56 11.53
CA MET A 83 -16.54 -7.30 11.26
C MET A 83 -16.46 -6.93 9.78
N LYS A 84 -17.53 -6.33 9.27
CA LYS A 84 -17.69 -5.99 7.85
C LYS A 84 -18.13 -4.55 7.70
N VAL A 85 -17.80 -3.98 6.56
CA VAL A 85 -18.31 -2.70 6.09
C VAL A 85 -18.66 -2.85 4.61
N TYR A 86 -19.67 -2.10 4.17
CA TYR A 86 -20.12 -2.10 2.77
C TYR A 86 -19.79 -0.76 2.14
N HIS A 87 -19.19 -0.80 0.97
CA HIS A 87 -18.75 0.39 0.26
C HIS A 87 -18.88 0.17 -1.25
N ASP A 88 -19.21 1.23 -1.99
CA ASP A 88 -19.24 1.19 -3.44
C ASP A 88 -17.81 1.23 -3.99
N ASP A 89 -17.45 0.24 -4.79
CA ASP A 89 -16.16 0.11 -5.46
C ASP A 89 -16.40 -0.35 -6.91
N ASP A 90 -15.88 -1.50 -7.32
CA ASP A 90 -16.15 -2.08 -8.65
C ASP A 90 -17.63 -2.41 -8.83
N ALA A 91 -18.31 -2.74 -7.75
CA ALA A 91 -19.75 -2.94 -7.68
C ALA A 91 -20.35 -2.13 -6.53
N LYS A 92 -21.68 -1.93 -6.60
CA LYS A 92 -22.43 -1.29 -5.52
C LYS A 92 -22.50 -2.21 -4.30
N ASP A 93 -22.38 -1.62 -3.10
CA ASP A 93 -22.50 -2.32 -1.81
C ASP A 93 -21.53 -3.52 -1.67
N GLU A 94 -20.32 -3.41 -2.18
CA GLU A 94 -19.30 -4.45 -1.98
C GLU A 94 -18.90 -4.60 -0.53
N CYS A 95 -18.71 -5.86 -0.12
CA CYS A 95 -18.34 -6.22 1.24
C CYS A 95 -16.81 -6.16 1.43
N PHE A 96 -16.38 -5.36 2.40
CA PHE A 96 -14.99 -5.26 2.81
C PHE A 96 -14.79 -5.70 4.27
N ARG A 97 -13.63 -6.26 4.57
CA ARG A 97 -13.23 -6.59 5.92
C ARG A 97 -13.03 -5.32 6.73
N LYS A 98 -13.50 -5.35 7.99
CA LYS A 98 -13.26 -4.30 8.97
C LYS A 98 -12.43 -4.88 10.11
N TYR A 99 -11.45 -4.11 10.58
CA TYR A 99 -10.51 -4.51 11.62
C TYR A 99 -10.63 -3.60 12.83
N GLU A 100 -10.21 -4.11 13.99
CA GLU A 100 -10.15 -3.32 15.23
C GLU A 100 -8.98 -2.33 15.22
N SER A 101 -7.87 -2.70 14.56
CA SER A 101 -6.68 -1.87 14.42
C SER A 101 -6.12 -1.91 13.00
N VAL A 102 -5.22 -0.99 12.67
CA VAL A 102 -4.48 -0.99 11.41
C VAL A 102 -3.50 -2.17 11.37
N GLU A 103 -2.91 -2.52 12.50
CA GLU A 103 -2.01 -3.67 12.65
C GLU A 103 -2.71 -4.98 12.28
N ASP A 104 -3.99 -5.15 12.64
CA ASP A 104 -4.79 -6.31 12.23
C ASP A 104 -4.98 -6.36 10.71
N SER A 105 -5.13 -5.20 10.06
CA SER A 105 -5.16 -5.10 8.61
C SER A 105 -3.84 -5.53 7.98
N TYR A 106 -2.70 -5.12 8.55
CA TYR A 106 -1.37 -5.52 8.11
C TYR A 106 -1.15 -7.03 8.25
N LYS A 107 -1.54 -7.58 9.39
CA LYS A 107 -1.49 -9.03 9.63
C LYS A 107 -2.35 -9.81 8.65
N ASP A 108 -3.58 -9.40 8.45
CA ASP A 108 -4.51 -10.08 7.53
C ASP A 108 -4.04 -9.99 6.07
N HIS A 109 -3.46 -8.86 5.65
CA HIS A 109 -2.82 -8.73 4.34
C HIS A 109 -1.68 -9.73 4.15
N SER A 110 -0.80 -9.86 5.13
CA SER A 110 0.30 -10.82 5.08
C SER A 110 -0.22 -12.26 5.02
N ASP A 111 -1.22 -12.59 5.81
CA ASP A 111 -1.86 -13.91 5.81
C ASP A 111 -2.58 -14.17 4.49
N PHE A 112 -3.24 -13.17 3.91
CA PHE A 112 -3.88 -13.25 2.60
C PHE A 112 -2.89 -13.64 1.51
N LEU A 113 -1.70 -13.03 1.48
CA LEU A 113 -0.66 -13.38 0.53
C LEU A 113 -0.03 -14.75 0.84
N ARG A 114 0.16 -15.06 2.12
CA ARG A 114 0.84 -16.30 2.53
C ARG A 114 0.03 -17.55 2.26
N TYR A 115 -1.29 -17.50 2.48
CA TYR A 115 -2.13 -18.69 2.50
C TYR A 115 -3.01 -18.90 1.27
N LYS A 116 -3.13 -17.90 0.38
CA LYS A 116 -3.82 -18.10 -0.90
C LYS A 116 -2.90 -18.72 -1.94
N ASP A 117 -3.33 -19.83 -2.52
CA ASP A 117 -2.53 -20.63 -3.45
C ASP A 117 -1.93 -19.83 -4.61
N ARG A 118 -2.69 -18.88 -5.15
CA ARG A 118 -2.24 -18.07 -6.29
C ARG A 118 -1.04 -17.18 -6.00
N TYR A 119 -0.71 -16.92 -4.73
CA TYR A 119 0.45 -16.11 -4.33
C TYR A 119 1.63 -16.92 -3.81
N LYS A 120 1.49 -18.25 -3.66
CA LYS A 120 2.54 -19.11 -3.07
C LYS A 120 3.90 -18.98 -3.75
N PHE A 121 3.91 -18.86 -5.07
CA PHE A 121 5.16 -18.75 -5.85
C PHE A 121 5.97 -17.49 -5.52
N LEU A 122 5.35 -16.45 -4.98
CA LEU A 122 6.06 -15.23 -4.56
C LEU A 122 7.09 -15.52 -3.47
N PHE A 123 6.83 -16.49 -2.62
CA PHE A 123 7.70 -16.86 -1.51
C PHE A 123 8.91 -17.71 -1.93
N ASP A 124 9.01 -18.08 -3.21
CA ASP A 124 10.20 -18.67 -3.83
C ASP A 124 11.19 -17.60 -4.32
N LEU A 125 10.76 -16.32 -4.37
CA LEU A 125 11.60 -15.19 -4.70
C LEU A 125 12.48 -14.80 -3.50
N GLU A 126 13.67 -14.23 -3.81
CA GLU A 126 14.47 -13.60 -2.77
C GLU A 126 13.68 -12.48 -2.06
N PRO A 127 13.76 -12.37 -0.73
CA PRO A 127 13.04 -11.35 0.03
C PRO A 127 13.36 -9.91 -0.42
N THR A 128 14.53 -9.69 -1.01
CA THR A 128 14.99 -8.39 -1.51
C THR A 128 14.65 -8.14 -2.98
N ASP A 129 14.06 -9.12 -3.66
CA ASP A 129 13.60 -8.97 -5.06
C ASP A 129 12.22 -8.31 -5.14
N TYR A 130 12.12 -7.05 -4.70
CA TYR A 130 10.86 -6.31 -4.72
C TYR A 130 10.27 -6.18 -6.13
N LYS A 131 11.09 -6.12 -7.18
CA LYS A 131 10.59 -6.06 -8.56
C LYS A 131 9.91 -7.36 -8.95
N GLY A 132 10.52 -8.50 -8.65
CA GLY A 132 9.91 -9.81 -8.84
C GLY A 132 8.59 -9.96 -8.09
N TRP A 133 8.54 -9.48 -6.85
CA TRP A 133 7.31 -9.45 -6.06
C TRP A 133 6.22 -8.58 -6.71
N CYS A 134 6.54 -7.37 -7.16
CA CYS A 134 5.57 -6.47 -7.81
C CYS A 134 5.00 -7.07 -9.10
N TYR A 135 5.84 -7.61 -9.96
CA TYR A 135 5.38 -8.29 -11.19
C TYR A 135 4.59 -9.56 -10.88
N GLY A 136 5.01 -10.31 -9.88
CA GLY A 136 4.32 -11.52 -9.44
C GLY A 136 2.93 -11.22 -8.87
N LEU A 137 2.75 -10.19 -8.06
CA LEU A 137 1.45 -9.73 -7.56
C LEU A 137 0.51 -9.38 -8.73
N LYS A 138 1.01 -8.64 -9.71
CA LYS A 138 0.22 -8.31 -10.92
C LYS A 138 -0.14 -9.57 -11.71
N SER A 139 0.80 -10.46 -11.93
CA SER A 139 0.59 -11.73 -12.64
C SER A 139 -0.43 -12.63 -11.93
N ALA A 140 -0.41 -12.66 -10.60
CA ALA A 140 -1.37 -13.40 -9.78
C ALA A 140 -2.77 -12.76 -9.71
N GLY A 141 -2.95 -11.57 -10.28
CA GLY A 141 -4.23 -10.88 -10.33
C GLY A 141 -4.60 -10.16 -9.04
N TYR A 142 -3.63 -9.63 -8.29
CA TYR A 142 -3.91 -8.81 -7.11
C TYR A 142 -4.72 -7.57 -7.46
N ALA A 143 -4.43 -6.95 -8.61
CA ALA A 143 -5.17 -5.83 -9.17
C ALA A 143 -5.34 -5.97 -10.68
N THR A 144 -6.42 -5.39 -11.21
CA THR A 144 -6.74 -5.38 -12.64
C THR A 144 -5.95 -4.34 -13.42
N ASP A 145 -5.51 -3.26 -12.76
CA ASP A 145 -4.75 -2.16 -13.37
C ASP A 145 -3.46 -2.71 -14.06
N PRO A 146 -3.30 -2.53 -15.38
CA PRO A 146 -2.12 -3.00 -16.10
C PRO A 146 -0.82 -2.33 -15.61
N SER A 147 -0.89 -1.17 -14.99
CA SER A 147 0.26 -0.42 -14.46
C SER A 147 0.58 -0.74 -13.00
N TYR A 148 -0.13 -1.68 -12.37
CA TYR A 148 -0.04 -1.93 -10.93
C TYR A 148 1.38 -2.20 -10.45
N ALA A 149 2.10 -3.11 -11.12
CA ALA A 149 3.49 -3.43 -10.77
C ALA A 149 4.40 -2.20 -10.84
N ASN A 150 4.28 -1.40 -11.90
CA ASN A 150 5.09 -0.19 -12.06
C ASN A 150 4.76 0.88 -11.02
N LYS A 151 3.49 1.02 -10.64
CA LYS A 151 3.08 1.94 -9.55
C LYS A 151 3.74 1.55 -8.24
N LEU A 152 3.74 0.27 -7.87
CA LEU A 152 4.41 -0.21 -6.67
C LEU A 152 5.93 0.00 -6.74
N ILE A 153 6.57 -0.35 -7.86
CA ILE A 153 8.02 -0.17 -8.04
C ILE A 153 8.40 1.30 -7.90
N ASN A 154 7.65 2.21 -8.52
CA ASN A 154 7.90 3.65 -8.43
C ASN A 154 7.82 4.16 -6.99
N ILE A 155 6.85 3.71 -6.20
CA ILE A 155 6.73 4.04 -4.78
C ILE A 155 7.94 3.50 -4.01
N ILE A 156 8.28 2.23 -4.19
CA ILE A 156 9.39 1.57 -3.50
C ILE A 156 10.71 2.29 -3.80
N GLU A 157 10.97 2.64 -5.06
CA GLU A 157 12.21 3.29 -5.46
C GLU A 157 12.26 4.75 -5.00
N LYS A 158 11.16 5.50 -5.17
CA LYS A 158 11.10 6.92 -4.77
C LYS A 158 11.35 7.13 -3.28
N TYR A 159 10.79 6.29 -2.43
CA TYR A 159 10.91 6.39 -0.97
C TYR A 159 11.91 5.40 -0.39
N ARG A 160 12.67 4.68 -1.22
CA ARG A 160 13.71 3.71 -0.83
C ARG A 160 13.18 2.64 0.12
N LEU A 161 11.95 2.20 -0.06
CA LEU A 161 11.32 1.22 0.83
C LEU A 161 12.05 -0.13 0.87
N TYR A 162 12.81 -0.46 -0.17
CA TYR A 162 13.66 -1.66 -0.24
C TYR A 162 14.70 -1.72 0.89
N GLU A 163 15.01 -0.61 1.54
CA GLU A 163 15.93 -0.59 2.68
C GLU A 163 15.35 -1.32 3.91
N PHE A 164 14.02 -1.37 4.04
CA PHE A 164 13.34 -2.11 5.10
C PHE A 164 13.37 -3.64 4.91
N ASP A 165 13.69 -4.13 3.72
CA ASP A 165 13.71 -5.57 3.41
C ASP A 165 15.00 -6.26 3.89
N ARG A 166 16.00 -5.51 4.34
CA ARG A 166 17.25 -6.06 4.84
C ARG A 166 17.10 -6.50 6.28
N PRO A 167 17.60 -7.69 6.64
CA PRO A 167 17.70 -8.08 8.06
C PRO A 167 18.50 -7.04 8.83
N GLN A 168 17.95 -6.58 9.94
CA GLN A 168 18.66 -5.69 10.89
C GLN A 168 19.48 -6.54 11.85
#